data_516336ff3318f3fb5181805e46fc3c89
#
_entry.id   516336ff3318f3fb5181805e46fc3c89
#
_cell.length_a   1.000
_cell.length_b   1.000
_cell.length_c   1.000
_cell.angle_alpha   90.00
_cell.angle_beta   90.00
_cell.angle_gamma   90.00
#
_symmetry.space_group_name_H-M   'P 1'
#
loop_
_entity.id
_entity.type
_entity.pdbx_description
1 polymer ?
#
loop_
_entity_poly.entity_id
_entity_poly.type
_entity_poly.pdbx_seq_one_letter_code
_entity_poly.pdbx_strand_id
1 'polypeptide(L)'
;MDNTDTIYLLQECDAGTKMAVTSIDEVLDKLHDEKLTELLSISKKHHEKIGNELHELLLTEHADDKDPNPIAKSMSWFKTNMKVNMSEDTDKAAADIMTDGCDMGVKSLRRYLNQYKNASHTAKAICSRLISLEETLREDLREYL
;
A
#
# COMPACT_ATOMS: atom_id res chain seq x y z
N MET A 1 16.10 14.15 -21.89
CA MET A 1 15.49 14.52 -20.63
C MET A 1 15.64 13.37 -19.66
N ASP A 2 16.09 13.65 -18.45
CA ASP A 2 16.31 12.63 -17.44
C ASP A 2 14.96 12.19 -16.83
N ASN A 3 14.66 10.88 -16.90
CA ASN A 3 13.44 10.31 -16.34
C ASN A 3 13.69 9.52 -15.04
N THR A 4 14.84 9.72 -14.41
CA THR A 4 15.26 9.00 -13.22
C THR A 4 14.25 9.14 -12.07
N ASP A 5 13.80 10.36 -11.79
CA ASP A 5 12.80 10.61 -10.75
C ASP A 5 11.48 9.90 -11.05
N THR A 6 11.07 9.88 -12.33
CA THR A 6 9.87 9.17 -12.77
C THR A 6 9.96 7.68 -12.46
N ILE A 7 11.07 7.05 -12.83
CA ILE A 7 11.28 5.62 -12.59
C ILE A 7 11.29 5.32 -11.09
N TYR A 8 12.03 6.10 -10.30
CA TYR A 8 12.11 5.88 -8.85
C TYR A 8 10.76 6.06 -8.16
N LEU A 9 10.00 7.10 -8.53
CA LEU A 9 8.67 7.30 -7.96
C LEU A 9 7.74 6.15 -8.30
N LEU A 10 7.73 5.70 -9.55
CA LEU A 10 6.91 4.56 -9.96
C LEU A 10 7.32 3.27 -9.22
N GLN A 11 8.60 3.03 -9.04
CA GLN A 11 9.10 1.86 -8.32
C GLN A 11 8.69 1.88 -6.85
N GLU A 12 8.75 3.04 -6.19
CA GLU A 12 8.33 3.17 -4.80
C GLU A 12 6.82 2.95 -4.64
N CYS A 13 6.03 3.48 -5.58
CA CYS A 13 4.58 3.24 -5.61
C CYS A 13 4.26 1.76 -5.84
N ASP A 14 4.99 1.11 -6.73
CA ASP A 14 4.84 -0.32 -7.02
C ASP A 14 5.12 -1.16 -5.77
N ALA A 15 6.21 -0.88 -5.07
CA ALA A 15 6.56 -1.56 -3.83
C ALA A 15 5.49 -1.36 -2.75
N GLY A 16 4.99 -0.13 -2.60
CA GLY A 16 3.94 0.19 -1.63
C GLY A 16 2.63 -0.54 -1.94
N THR A 17 2.26 -0.61 -3.20
CA THR A 17 1.05 -1.31 -3.65
C THR A 17 1.14 -2.82 -3.38
N LYS A 18 2.27 -3.44 -3.69
CA LYS A 18 2.51 -4.86 -3.43
C LYS A 18 2.45 -5.15 -1.93
N MET A 19 3.02 -4.29 -1.10
CA MET A 19 2.98 -4.44 0.35
C MET A 19 1.54 -4.33 0.87
N ALA A 20 0.75 -3.39 0.36
CA ALA A 20 -0.64 -3.23 0.76
C ALA A 20 -1.47 -4.47 0.42
N VAL A 21 -1.34 -4.99 -0.80
CA VAL A 21 -2.06 -6.21 -1.23
C VAL A 21 -1.68 -7.40 -0.35
N THR A 22 -0.39 -7.60 -0.11
CA THR A 22 0.09 -8.72 0.71
C THR A 22 -0.41 -8.58 2.16
N SER A 23 -0.40 -7.36 2.71
CA SER A 23 -0.89 -7.10 4.06
C SER A 23 -2.38 -7.41 4.19
N ILE A 24 -3.17 -6.99 3.22
CA ILE A 24 -4.62 -7.27 3.20
C ILE A 24 -4.83 -8.79 3.13
N ASP A 25 -4.10 -9.50 2.27
CA ASP A 25 -4.22 -10.95 2.15
C ASP A 25 -3.93 -11.66 3.48
N GLU A 26 -2.97 -11.17 4.25
CA GLU A 26 -2.61 -11.77 5.54
C GLU A 26 -3.74 -11.66 6.57
N VAL A 27 -4.60 -10.66 6.49
CA VAL A 27 -5.67 -10.47 7.47
C VAL A 27 -7.02 -11.03 7.01
N LEU A 28 -7.27 -11.09 5.69
CA LEU A 28 -8.60 -11.43 5.15
C LEU A 28 -9.18 -12.74 5.67
N ASP A 29 -8.38 -13.79 5.76
CA ASP A 29 -8.85 -15.11 6.20
C ASP A 29 -9.03 -15.21 7.74
N LYS A 30 -8.66 -14.17 8.48
CA LYS A 30 -8.76 -14.12 9.94
C LYS A 30 -9.92 -13.26 10.43
N LEU A 31 -10.60 -12.58 9.52
CA LEU A 31 -11.69 -11.66 9.86
C LEU A 31 -13.01 -12.40 10.09
N HIS A 32 -13.82 -11.86 11.01
CA HIS A 32 -15.15 -12.38 11.32
C HIS A 32 -16.26 -11.43 10.85
N ASP A 33 -16.04 -10.11 10.87
CA ASP A 33 -17.01 -9.13 10.44
C ASP A 33 -17.09 -9.10 8.91
N GLU A 34 -18.31 -9.31 8.38
CA GLU A 34 -18.54 -9.37 6.94
C GLU A 34 -18.28 -8.03 6.24
N LYS A 35 -18.64 -6.92 6.90
CA LYS A 35 -18.46 -5.57 6.33
C LYS A 35 -16.98 -5.21 6.26
N LEU A 36 -16.23 -5.55 7.31
CA LEU A 36 -14.78 -5.33 7.32
C LEU A 36 -14.09 -6.18 6.24
N THR A 37 -14.51 -7.44 6.11
CA THR A 37 -13.99 -8.33 5.06
C THR A 37 -14.24 -7.76 3.68
N GLU A 38 -15.45 -7.27 3.43
CA GLU A 38 -15.82 -6.65 2.15
C GLU A 38 -15.00 -5.38 1.90
N LEU A 39 -14.89 -4.52 2.91
CA LEU A 39 -14.10 -3.28 2.83
C LEU A 39 -12.66 -3.56 2.40
N LEU A 40 -12.01 -4.49 3.06
CA LEU A 40 -10.61 -4.84 2.75
C LEU A 40 -10.49 -5.54 1.40
N SER A 41 -11.45 -6.38 1.03
CA SER A 41 -11.47 -7.04 -0.28
C SER A 41 -11.59 -6.04 -1.42
N ILE A 42 -12.42 -5.02 -1.27
CA ILE A 42 -12.60 -3.94 -2.25
C ILE A 42 -11.32 -3.12 -2.34
N SER A 43 -10.74 -2.77 -1.20
CA SER A 43 -9.49 -2.02 -1.15
C SER A 43 -8.35 -2.78 -1.85
N LYS A 44 -8.27 -4.09 -1.63
CA LYS A 44 -7.30 -4.96 -2.31
C LYS A 44 -7.43 -4.86 -3.83
N LYS A 45 -8.66 -4.93 -4.34
CA LYS A 45 -8.91 -4.80 -5.79
C LYS A 45 -8.46 -3.45 -6.34
N HIS A 46 -8.72 -2.38 -5.60
CA HIS A 46 -8.28 -1.04 -5.99
C HIS A 46 -6.76 -0.93 -6.02
N HIS A 47 -6.07 -1.51 -5.03
CA HIS A 47 -4.61 -1.55 -5.01
C HIS A 47 -4.05 -2.37 -6.17
N GLU A 48 -4.65 -3.53 -6.45
CA GLU A 48 -4.23 -4.38 -7.56
C GLU A 48 -4.38 -3.66 -8.91
N LYS A 49 -5.46 -2.89 -9.08
CA LYS A 49 -5.67 -2.10 -10.31
C LYS A 49 -4.57 -1.05 -10.47
N ILE A 50 -4.26 -0.32 -9.42
CA ILE A 50 -3.16 0.66 -9.46
C ILE A 50 -1.84 -0.06 -9.72
N GLY A 51 -1.62 -1.21 -9.09
CA GLY A 51 -0.43 -2.02 -9.32
C GLY A 51 -0.24 -2.42 -10.77
N ASN A 52 -1.32 -2.80 -11.46
CA ASN A 52 -1.29 -3.12 -12.89
C ASN A 52 -0.92 -1.91 -13.73
N GLU A 53 -1.48 -0.74 -13.42
CA GLU A 53 -1.14 0.51 -14.10
C GLU A 53 0.33 0.88 -13.88
N LEU A 54 0.85 0.69 -12.66
CA LEU A 54 2.26 0.95 -12.34
C LEU A 54 3.18 0.03 -13.13
N HIS A 55 2.83 -1.25 -13.22
CA HIS A 55 3.60 -2.22 -13.99
C HIS A 55 3.70 -1.79 -15.46
N GLU A 56 2.57 -1.39 -16.06
CA GLU A 56 2.54 -0.91 -17.44
C GLU A 56 3.40 0.34 -17.64
N LEU A 57 3.33 1.28 -16.69
CA LEU A 57 4.15 2.50 -16.77
C LEU A 57 5.64 2.18 -16.65
N LEU A 58 6.01 1.24 -15.77
CA LEU A 58 7.40 0.81 -15.62
C LEU A 58 7.91 0.13 -16.89
N LEU A 59 7.09 -0.70 -17.55
CA LEU A 59 7.43 -1.30 -18.84
C LEU A 59 7.67 -0.21 -19.90
N THR A 60 6.83 0.81 -19.93
CA THR A 60 6.98 1.95 -20.86
C THR A 60 8.32 2.67 -20.64
N GLU A 61 8.76 2.80 -19.40
CA GLU A 61 10.03 3.42 -19.03
C GLU A 61 11.23 2.48 -19.16
N HIS A 62 11.00 1.23 -19.61
CA HIS A 62 12.04 0.17 -19.68
C HIS A 62 12.70 -0.08 -18.33
N ALA A 63 11.91 -0.03 -17.26
CA ALA A 63 12.40 -0.19 -15.89
C ALA A 63 11.82 -1.47 -15.26
N ASP A 64 12.59 -2.06 -14.35
CA ASP A 64 12.16 -3.21 -13.57
C ASP A 64 11.33 -2.79 -12.37
N ASP A 65 10.57 -3.74 -11.81
CA ASP A 65 9.86 -3.57 -10.55
C ASP A 65 10.87 -3.34 -9.41
N LYS A 66 10.37 -2.76 -8.31
CA LYS A 66 11.18 -2.51 -7.13
C LYS A 66 11.71 -3.81 -6.52
N ASP A 67 12.96 -3.78 -6.04
CA ASP A 67 13.60 -4.86 -5.30
C ASP A 67 12.68 -5.30 -4.12
N PRO A 68 12.41 -6.61 -3.96
CA PRO A 68 11.53 -7.13 -2.91
C PRO A 68 12.09 -7.00 -1.48
N ASN A 69 13.38 -6.72 -1.30
CA ASN A 69 13.97 -6.66 0.04
C ASN A 69 13.29 -5.67 1.00
N PRO A 70 12.99 -4.42 0.61
CA PRO A 70 12.23 -3.51 1.47
C PRO A 70 10.84 -4.01 1.78
N ILE A 71 10.19 -4.69 0.82
CA ILE A 71 8.87 -5.29 1.00
C ILE A 71 8.94 -6.42 2.02
N ALA A 72 9.97 -7.28 1.92
CA ALA A 72 10.17 -8.40 2.84
C ALA A 72 10.37 -7.92 4.29
N LYS A 73 11.13 -6.85 4.50
CA LYS A 73 11.34 -6.25 5.83
C LYS A 73 10.03 -5.70 6.41
N SER A 74 9.26 -4.99 5.61
CA SER A 74 7.97 -4.43 6.01
C SER A 74 6.97 -5.53 6.33
N MET A 75 6.96 -6.61 5.55
CA MET A 75 6.10 -7.76 5.80
C MET A 75 6.49 -8.50 7.07
N SER A 76 7.78 -8.60 7.37
CA SER A 76 8.26 -9.19 8.61
C SER A 76 7.75 -8.39 9.83
N TRP A 77 7.84 -7.06 9.77
CA TRP A 77 7.28 -6.18 10.80
C TRP A 77 5.77 -6.38 10.94
N PHE A 78 5.06 -6.38 9.83
CA PHE A 78 3.60 -6.55 9.80
C PHE A 78 3.20 -7.88 10.44
N LYS A 79 3.81 -8.99 10.03
CA LYS A 79 3.53 -10.32 10.58
C LYS A 79 3.80 -10.40 12.07
N THR A 80 4.91 -9.82 12.53
CA THR A 80 5.27 -9.79 13.94
C THR A 80 4.24 -9.02 14.76
N ASN A 81 3.88 -7.81 14.32
CA ASN A 81 2.90 -6.98 15.03
C ASN A 81 1.52 -7.61 15.04
N MET A 82 1.10 -8.20 13.93
CA MET A 82 -0.17 -8.89 13.83
C MET A 82 -0.25 -10.06 14.80
N LYS A 83 0.79 -10.88 14.85
CA LYS A 83 0.87 -12.05 15.72
C LYS A 83 0.78 -11.67 17.20
N VAL A 84 1.41 -10.55 17.58
CA VAL A 84 1.39 -10.06 18.97
C VAL A 84 0.02 -9.53 19.37
N ASN A 85 -0.69 -8.88 18.44
CA ASN A 85 -1.92 -8.16 18.73
C ASN A 85 -3.20 -8.97 18.50
N MET A 86 -3.12 -10.14 17.86
CA MET A 86 -4.28 -10.98 17.54
C MET A 86 -4.60 -11.98 18.65
N SER A 87 -4.93 -11.49 19.86
CA SER A 87 -5.20 -12.36 20.99
C SER A 87 -6.68 -12.66 21.21
N GLU A 88 -7.57 -11.68 21.14
CA GLU A 88 -8.99 -11.88 21.46
C GLU A 88 -9.94 -11.38 20.38
N ASP A 89 -9.75 -10.15 19.89
CA ASP A 89 -10.58 -9.56 18.84
C ASP A 89 -9.74 -9.38 17.57
N THR A 90 -9.87 -10.35 16.66
CA THR A 90 -9.08 -10.34 15.42
C THR A 90 -9.48 -9.21 14.48
N ASP A 91 -10.77 -8.83 14.44
CA ASP A 91 -11.25 -7.74 13.59
C ASP A 91 -10.66 -6.41 14.05
N LYS A 92 -10.69 -6.16 15.35
CA LYS A 92 -10.11 -4.94 15.94
C LYS A 92 -8.60 -4.88 15.73
N ALA A 93 -7.92 -5.99 15.96
CA ALA A 93 -6.47 -6.08 15.76
C ALA A 93 -6.09 -5.85 14.29
N ALA A 94 -6.85 -6.42 13.37
CA ALA A 94 -6.64 -6.22 11.93
C ALA A 94 -6.85 -4.75 11.55
N ALA A 95 -7.94 -4.12 12.03
CA ALA A 95 -8.21 -2.70 11.77
C ALA A 95 -7.09 -1.82 12.31
N ASP A 96 -6.59 -2.12 13.51
CA ASP A 96 -5.51 -1.37 14.14
C ASP A 96 -4.22 -1.43 13.32
N ILE A 97 -3.78 -2.63 12.95
CA ILE A 97 -2.53 -2.78 12.19
C ILE A 97 -2.67 -2.26 10.77
N MET A 98 -3.83 -2.40 10.15
CA MET A 98 -4.05 -1.85 8.81
C MET A 98 -4.06 -0.33 8.84
N THR A 99 -4.57 0.28 9.89
CA THR A 99 -4.52 1.74 10.08
C THR A 99 -3.07 2.22 10.18
N ASP A 100 -2.23 1.53 10.96
CA ASP A 100 -0.81 1.83 11.05
C ASP A 100 -0.13 1.71 9.68
N GLY A 101 -0.49 0.69 8.91
CA GLY A 101 0.03 0.50 7.57
C GLY A 101 -0.34 1.64 6.63
N CYS A 102 -1.59 2.10 6.69
CA CYS A 102 -2.06 3.25 5.90
C CYS A 102 -1.30 4.52 6.27
N ASP A 103 -1.11 4.78 7.56
CA ASP A 103 -0.37 5.96 8.03
C ASP A 103 1.07 5.94 7.54
N MET A 104 1.73 4.80 7.65
CA MET A 104 3.10 4.61 7.16
C MET A 104 3.17 4.79 5.64
N GLY A 105 2.21 4.23 4.92
CA GLY A 105 2.12 4.33 3.46
C GLY A 105 1.96 5.77 2.98
N VAL A 106 1.01 6.50 3.56
CA VAL A 106 0.78 7.91 3.21
C VAL A 106 2.02 8.75 3.47
N LYS A 107 2.62 8.57 4.64
CA LYS A 107 3.84 9.30 4.99
C LYS A 107 4.98 9.03 4.01
N SER A 108 5.21 7.76 3.67
CA SER A 108 6.27 7.37 2.75
C SER A 108 6.03 7.91 1.34
N LEU A 109 4.80 7.79 0.84
CA LEU A 109 4.45 8.26 -0.51
C LEU A 109 4.60 9.78 -0.63
N ARG A 110 4.18 10.52 0.39
CA ARG A 110 4.36 11.97 0.39
C ARG A 110 5.84 12.36 0.44
N ARG A 111 6.65 11.61 1.19
CA ARG A 111 8.09 11.80 1.20
C ARG A 111 8.69 11.59 -0.18
N TYR A 112 8.26 10.55 -0.90
CA TYR A 112 8.75 10.27 -2.25
C TYR A 112 8.34 11.35 -3.25
N LEU A 113 7.13 11.90 -3.15
CA LEU A 113 6.72 13.04 -3.96
C LEU A 113 7.65 14.25 -3.74
N ASN A 114 8.05 14.49 -2.50
CA ASN A 114 8.98 15.57 -2.18
C ASN A 114 10.39 15.27 -2.68
N GLN A 115 10.81 14.01 -2.63
CA GLN A 115 12.14 13.58 -3.03
C GLN A 115 12.29 13.57 -4.56
N TYR A 116 11.30 13.08 -5.27
CA TYR A 116 11.35 12.92 -6.73
C TYR A 116 10.56 14.01 -7.43
N LYS A 117 10.97 15.25 -7.20
CA LYS A 117 10.27 16.47 -7.66
C LYS A 117 10.15 16.56 -9.18
N ASN A 118 11.13 16.00 -9.89
CA ASN A 118 11.19 16.07 -11.35
C ASN A 118 10.49 14.89 -12.04
N ALA A 119 9.80 14.05 -11.28
CA ALA A 119 9.01 12.96 -11.85
C ALA A 119 7.93 13.51 -12.78
N SER A 120 7.55 12.71 -13.78
CA SER A 120 6.52 13.09 -14.74
C SER A 120 5.18 13.37 -14.04
N HIS A 121 4.35 14.14 -14.71
CA HIS A 121 3.00 14.43 -14.23
C HIS A 121 2.20 13.12 -14.03
N THR A 122 2.34 12.18 -14.95
CA THR A 122 1.67 10.87 -14.87
C THR A 122 2.10 10.09 -13.63
N ALA A 123 3.41 10.05 -13.34
CA ALA A 123 3.93 9.37 -12.15
C ALA A 123 3.43 10.01 -10.86
N LYS A 124 3.43 11.34 -10.79
CA LYS A 124 2.91 12.08 -9.63
C LYS A 124 1.41 11.85 -9.46
N ALA A 125 0.65 11.80 -10.54
CA ALA A 125 -0.79 11.58 -10.50
C ALA A 125 -1.13 10.20 -9.94
N ILE A 126 -0.45 9.15 -10.38
CA ILE A 126 -0.72 7.80 -9.87
C ILE A 126 -0.29 7.67 -8.41
N CYS A 127 0.79 8.31 -8.00
CA CYS A 127 1.20 8.37 -6.60
C CYS A 127 0.13 9.05 -5.74
N SER A 128 -0.44 10.16 -6.21
CA SER A 128 -1.51 10.87 -5.50
C SER A 128 -2.78 10.04 -5.40
N ARG A 129 -3.10 9.26 -6.43
CA ARG A 129 -4.24 8.32 -6.39
C ARG A 129 -4.01 7.24 -5.33
N LEU A 130 -2.80 6.71 -5.23
CA LEU A 130 -2.46 5.71 -4.22
C LEU A 130 -2.54 6.30 -2.81
N ILE A 131 -2.07 7.52 -2.61
CA ILE A 131 -2.21 8.24 -1.34
C ILE A 131 -3.69 8.36 -0.96
N SER A 132 -4.54 8.79 -1.90
CA SER A 132 -5.99 8.94 -1.66
C SER A 132 -6.63 7.60 -1.29
N LEU A 133 -6.23 6.52 -1.94
CA LEU A 133 -6.73 5.18 -1.64
C LEU A 133 -6.37 4.76 -0.21
N GLU A 134 -5.14 5.02 0.21
CA GLU A 134 -4.68 4.73 1.57
C GLU A 134 -5.40 5.59 2.61
N GLU A 135 -5.60 6.88 2.33
CA GLU A 135 -6.33 7.78 3.21
C GLU A 135 -7.79 7.38 3.36
N THR A 136 -8.44 6.97 2.28
CA THR A 136 -9.82 6.48 2.29
C THR A 136 -9.94 5.21 3.13
N LEU A 137 -9.03 4.26 2.94
CA LEU A 137 -9.02 3.03 3.72
C LEU A 137 -8.85 3.33 5.21
N ARG A 138 -7.92 4.20 5.57
CA ARG A 138 -7.70 4.62 6.96
C ARG A 138 -8.98 5.20 7.57
N GLU A 139 -9.67 6.04 6.83
CA GLU A 139 -10.94 6.64 7.26
C GLU A 139 -12.01 5.57 7.49
N ASP A 140 -12.15 4.64 6.56
CA ASP A 140 -13.15 3.59 6.62
C ASP A 140 -12.89 2.57 7.74
N LEU A 141 -11.62 2.40 8.14
CA LEU A 141 -11.25 1.49 9.22
C LEU A 141 -11.58 2.03 10.61
N ARG A 142 -11.86 3.32 10.76
CA ARG A 142 -12.07 3.95 12.07
C ARG A 142 -13.13 3.29 12.91
N GLU A 143 -14.25 2.92 12.31
CA GLU A 143 -15.37 2.31 13.05
C GLU A 143 -15.04 0.91 13.59
N TYR A 144 -13.96 0.30 13.13
CA TYR A 144 -13.53 -1.03 13.57
C TYR A 144 -12.41 -1.00 14.61
N LEU A 145 -11.92 0.17 14.96
CA LEU A 145 -10.84 0.34 15.96
C LEU A 145 -11.31 0.12 17.40
#